data_796df88983997fc2643a129d02d6d984
#
_entry.id   796df88983997fc2643a129d02d6d984
#
_cell.length_a   1.000
_cell.length_b   1.000
_cell.length_c   1.000
_cell.angle_alpha   90.00
_cell.angle_beta   90.00
_cell.angle_gamma   90.00
#
_symmetry.space_group_name_H-M   'P 1'
#
loop_
_entity.id
_entity.type
_entity.pdbx_description
1 polymer ?
#
loop_
_entity_poly.entity_id
_entity_poly.type
_entity_poly.pdbx_seq_one_letter_code
_entity_poly.pdbx_strand_id
1 'polypeptide(L)'
;MDVADASDNAAIVKLANETFGGIHAIFLNAGLMPNSPLSALKIDDLLQMIDVNIKGVLHGVAAVLPAFIEQKSGHVITTSSVAGLKAYPGGAVYGGTKWFVRDFMEVLRMESAMEGTNIRTTTILPAAINTELLNTISQKETLDQMQSTYDRCGISPDRIASVVAFAIGQPEDSTIGEVTVGPANQPW
;
A
#
# COMPACT_ATOMS: atom_id res chain seq x y z
N MET A 1 -9.44 12.58 7.21
CA MET A 1 -8.00 12.26 7.37
C MET A 1 -7.34 12.28 6.01
N ASP A 2 -6.27 13.04 5.87
CA ASP A 2 -5.39 13.02 4.71
C ASP A 2 -4.10 12.26 5.08
N VAL A 3 -3.81 11.16 4.39
CA VAL A 3 -2.60 10.36 4.68
C VAL A 3 -1.31 11.11 4.32
N ALA A 4 -1.37 12.09 3.43
CA ALA A 4 -0.25 12.96 3.08
C ALA A 4 0.08 13.99 4.18
N ASP A 5 -0.78 14.16 5.18
CA ASP A 5 -0.54 15.01 6.35
C ASP A 5 -0.04 14.17 7.54
N ALA A 6 1.17 14.49 8.03
CA ALA A 6 1.77 13.81 9.17
C ALA A 6 0.96 13.99 10.46
N SER A 7 0.31 15.15 10.64
CA SER A 7 -0.49 15.44 11.83
C SER A 7 -1.76 14.58 11.90
N ASP A 8 -2.38 14.29 10.75
CA ASP A 8 -3.54 13.41 10.66
C ASP A 8 -3.17 11.95 10.99
N ASN A 9 -1.98 11.50 10.55
CA ASN A 9 -1.47 10.17 10.90
C ASN A 9 -1.18 10.06 12.40
N ALA A 10 -0.58 11.07 13.01
CA ALA A 10 -0.38 11.10 14.45
C ALA A 10 -1.69 11.13 15.24
N ALA A 11 -2.69 11.86 14.74
CA ALA A 11 -4.01 11.97 15.38
C ALA A 11 -4.76 10.63 15.41
N ILE A 12 -4.71 9.82 14.33
CA ILE A 12 -5.38 8.52 14.32
C ILE A 12 -4.70 7.51 15.26
N VAL A 13 -3.37 7.53 15.38
CA VAL A 13 -2.65 6.70 16.34
C VAL A 13 -2.98 7.10 17.78
N LYS A 14 -3.04 8.40 18.06
CA LYS A 14 -3.49 8.90 19.35
C LYS A 14 -4.91 8.43 19.67
N LEU A 15 -5.84 8.59 18.73
CA LEU A 15 -7.23 8.13 18.91
C LEU A 15 -7.31 6.62 19.19
N ALA A 16 -6.53 5.80 18.48
CA ALA A 16 -6.49 4.36 18.71
C ALA A 16 -6.01 4.03 20.13
N ASN A 17 -4.94 4.69 20.60
CA ASN A 17 -4.43 4.51 21.95
C ASN A 17 -5.46 4.93 23.02
N GLU A 18 -6.12 6.07 22.84
CA GLU A 18 -7.14 6.57 23.77
C GLU A 18 -8.41 5.67 23.80
N THR A 19 -8.77 5.07 22.66
CA THR A 19 -10.00 4.28 22.55
C THR A 19 -9.81 2.82 22.93
N PHE A 20 -8.67 2.23 22.55
CA PHE A 20 -8.41 0.79 22.67
C PHE A 20 -7.24 0.44 23.59
N GLY A 21 -6.55 1.43 24.14
CA GLY A 21 -5.42 1.24 25.06
C GLY A 21 -4.09 0.91 24.37
N GLY A 22 -4.04 0.89 23.04
CA GLY A 22 -2.83 0.61 22.26
C GLY A 22 -3.08 0.39 20.79
N ILE A 23 -2.00 0.28 20.02
CA ILE A 23 -2.01 -0.07 18.61
C ILE A 23 -1.05 -1.24 18.36
N HIS A 24 -1.49 -2.27 17.63
CA HIS A 24 -0.75 -3.51 17.38
C HIS A 24 -0.53 -3.77 15.88
N ALA A 25 -1.36 -3.18 15.04
CA ALA A 25 -1.22 -3.28 13.58
C ALA A 25 -1.67 -1.98 12.91
N ILE A 26 -1.06 -1.68 11.77
CA ILE A 26 -1.49 -0.61 10.87
C ILE A 26 -1.61 -1.15 9.44
N PHE A 27 -2.70 -0.81 8.75
CA PHE A 27 -2.88 -1.12 7.34
C PHE A 27 -2.85 0.16 6.50
N LEU A 28 -1.73 0.39 5.81
CA LEU A 28 -1.47 1.54 4.95
C LEU A 28 -1.95 1.21 3.54
N ASN A 29 -3.22 1.46 3.28
CA ASN A 29 -3.92 1.08 2.05
C ASN A 29 -4.21 2.24 1.11
N ALA A 30 -4.24 3.47 1.59
CA ALA A 30 -4.55 4.64 0.77
C ALA A 30 -3.61 4.75 -0.43
N GLY A 31 -4.17 5.04 -1.60
CA GLY A 31 -3.38 5.14 -2.83
C GLY A 31 -4.17 5.71 -3.99
N LEU A 32 -3.44 6.31 -4.93
CA LEU A 32 -3.95 6.88 -6.18
C LEU A 32 -3.23 6.26 -7.37
N MET A 33 -3.90 6.21 -8.53
CA MET A 33 -3.35 5.65 -9.76
C MET A 33 -3.72 6.49 -11.00
N PRO A 34 -3.53 7.82 -11.03
CA PRO A 34 -3.79 8.63 -12.21
C PRO A 34 -2.73 8.37 -13.30
N ASN A 35 -2.78 7.17 -13.87
CA ASN A 35 -1.87 6.74 -14.93
C ASN A 35 -2.05 7.57 -16.20
N SER A 36 -0.93 7.95 -16.81
CA SER A 36 -0.90 8.63 -18.10
C SER A 36 0.46 8.45 -18.79
N PRO A 37 0.53 8.55 -20.13
CA PRO A 37 1.83 8.64 -20.80
C PRO A 37 2.62 9.85 -20.29
N LEU A 38 3.94 9.71 -20.13
CA LEU A 38 4.79 10.82 -19.67
C LEU A 38 4.69 12.07 -20.56
N SER A 39 4.45 11.87 -21.85
CA SER A 39 4.23 12.97 -22.82
C SER A 39 2.98 13.80 -22.54
N ALA A 40 2.04 13.31 -21.74
CA ALA A 40 0.86 14.08 -21.32
C ALA A 40 1.19 15.15 -20.27
N LEU A 41 2.37 15.09 -19.65
CA LEU A 41 2.91 16.09 -18.70
C LEU A 41 1.92 16.48 -17.59
N LYS A 42 1.13 15.51 -17.08
CA LYS A 42 0.17 15.73 -15.99
C LYS A 42 0.90 15.80 -14.64
N ILE A 43 1.73 16.79 -14.45
CA ILE A 43 2.67 16.90 -13.31
C ILE A 43 1.93 16.89 -11.97
N ASP A 44 0.79 17.56 -11.86
CA ASP A 44 0.02 17.61 -10.62
C ASP A 44 -0.47 16.20 -10.20
N ASP A 45 -0.97 15.41 -11.16
CA ASP A 45 -1.37 14.02 -10.93
C ASP A 45 -0.17 13.16 -10.46
N LEU A 46 1.01 13.37 -11.09
CA LEU A 46 2.23 12.64 -10.74
C LEU A 46 2.73 12.99 -9.34
N LEU A 47 2.71 14.27 -8.96
CA LEU A 47 3.09 14.73 -7.62
C LEU A 47 2.11 14.24 -6.56
N GLN A 48 0.81 14.27 -6.84
CA GLN A 48 -0.20 13.76 -5.93
C GLN A 48 -0.01 12.26 -5.64
N MET A 49 0.39 11.46 -6.65
CA MET A 49 0.76 10.05 -6.41
C MET A 49 1.92 9.91 -5.43
N ILE A 50 2.94 10.77 -5.53
CA ILE A 50 4.08 10.77 -4.60
C ILE A 50 3.60 11.12 -3.19
N ASP A 51 2.79 12.15 -3.06
CA ASP A 51 2.27 12.61 -1.78
C ASP A 51 1.45 11.52 -1.08
N VAL A 52 0.51 10.89 -1.79
CA VAL A 52 -0.36 9.87 -1.18
C VAL A 52 0.36 8.52 -1.06
N ASN A 53 0.97 8.01 -2.15
CA ASN A 53 1.46 6.63 -2.18
C ASN A 53 2.83 6.46 -1.49
N ILE A 54 3.63 7.53 -1.38
CA ILE A 54 4.95 7.51 -0.72
C ILE A 54 4.89 8.20 0.63
N LYS A 55 4.60 9.53 0.67
CA LYS A 55 4.60 10.26 1.94
C LYS A 55 3.55 9.71 2.90
N GLY A 56 2.37 9.30 2.39
CA GLY A 56 1.34 8.65 3.21
C GLY A 56 1.85 7.39 3.92
N VAL A 57 2.63 6.56 3.24
CA VAL A 57 3.25 5.37 3.85
C VAL A 57 4.31 5.78 4.88
N LEU A 58 5.18 6.73 4.54
CA LEU A 58 6.20 7.24 5.46
C LEU A 58 5.59 7.81 6.74
N HIS A 59 4.55 8.66 6.62
CA HIS A 59 3.88 9.27 7.76
C HIS A 59 3.16 8.23 8.63
N GLY A 60 2.50 7.25 8.00
CA GLY A 60 1.83 6.17 8.72
C GLY A 60 2.81 5.31 9.51
N VAL A 61 3.95 4.92 8.92
CA VAL A 61 4.99 4.18 9.63
C VAL A 61 5.61 5.03 10.72
N ALA A 62 5.98 6.29 10.45
CA ALA A 62 6.55 7.20 11.46
C ALA A 62 5.63 7.38 12.67
N ALA A 63 4.31 7.36 12.47
CA ALA A 63 3.35 7.53 13.54
C ALA A 63 3.27 6.32 14.50
N VAL A 64 3.49 5.09 14.01
CA VAL A 64 3.38 3.87 14.83
C VAL A 64 4.73 3.33 15.29
N LEU A 65 5.80 3.59 14.55
CA LEU A 65 7.11 2.97 14.77
C LEU A 65 7.67 3.15 16.19
N PRO A 66 7.58 4.34 16.83
CA PRO A 66 8.06 4.50 18.20
C PRO A 66 7.37 3.56 19.20
N ALA A 67 6.03 3.41 19.08
CA ALA A 67 5.27 2.51 19.95
C ALA A 67 5.62 1.04 19.69
N PHE A 68 5.78 0.66 18.41
CA PHE A 68 6.14 -0.71 18.04
C PHE A 68 7.54 -1.11 18.50
N ILE A 69 8.50 -0.17 18.46
CA ILE A 69 9.86 -0.39 18.98
C ILE A 69 9.83 -0.55 20.50
N GLU A 70 9.12 0.29 21.23
CA GLU A 70 9.01 0.23 22.68
C GLU A 70 8.37 -1.08 23.16
N GLN A 71 7.26 -1.48 22.52
CA GLN A 71 6.57 -2.73 22.87
C GLN A 71 7.23 -3.99 22.31
N LYS A 72 8.27 -3.86 21.46
CA LYS A 72 8.94 -4.96 20.73
C LYS A 72 7.97 -5.88 20.00
N SER A 73 6.94 -5.30 19.44
CA SER A 73 5.89 -6.00 18.70
C SER A 73 5.12 -4.98 17.85
N GLY A 74 4.67 -5.40 16.68
CA GLY A 74 3.85 -4.60 15.79
C GLY A 74 3.71 -5.25 14.42
N HIS A 75 2.70 -4.83 13.66
CA HIS A 75 2.53 -5.33 12.31
C HIS A 75 2.20 -4.16 11.36
N VAL A 76 3.12 -3.88 10.44
CA VAL A 76 2.90 -2.91 9.36
C VAL A 76 2.47 -3.67 8.11
N ILE A 77 1.31 -3.34 7.58
CA ILE A 77 0.76 -3.93 6.36
C ILE A 77 0.59 -2.82 5.34
N THR A 78 1.01 -3.03 4.10
CA THR A 78 0.91 -2.04 3.03
C THR A 78 0.28 -2.63 1.76
N THR A 79 -0.36 -1.76 0.97
CA THR A 79 -0.82 -2.10 -0.38
C THR A 79 0.17 -1.56 -1.41
N SER A 80 0.98 -2.46 -1.99
CA SER A 80 1.75 -2.21 -3.21
C SER A 80 0.88 -2.50 -4.45
N SER A 81 1.40 -3.20 -5.44
CA SER A 81 0.72 -3.65 -6.66
C SER A 81 1.61 -4.59 -7.46
N VAL A 82 1.04 -5.36 -8.38
CA VAL A 82 1.82 -6.01 -9.45
C VAL A 82 2.60 -5.00 -10.31
N ALA A 83 2.20 -3.73 -10.32
CA ALA A 83 2.96 -2.61 -10.88
C ALA A 83 4.29 -2.34 -10.16
N GLY A 84 4.46 -2.83 -8.94
CA GLY A 84 5.73 -2.84 -8.21
C GLY A 84 6.64 -4.03 -8.55
N LEU A 85 6.26 -4.87 -9.52
CA LEU A 85 7.06 -6.02 -9.99
C LEU A 85 7.66 -5.80 -11.37
N LYS A 86 7.01 -5.01 -12.21
CA LYS A 86 7.44 -4.73 -13.58
C LYS A 86 6.97 -3.37 -14.07
N ALA A 87 7.80 -2.75 -14.93
CA ALA A 87 7.43 -1.50 -15.58
C ALA A 87 6.45 -1.73 -16.74
N TYR A 88 5.60 -0.73 -17.00
CA TYR A 88 4.69 -0.72 -18.14
C TYR A 88 4.44 0.73 -18.61
N PRO A 89 4.12 0.94 -19.90
CA PRO A 89 3.81 2.27 -20.41
C PRO A 89 2.63 2.92 -19.67
N GLY A 90 2.73 4.20 -19.37
CA GLY A 90 1.73 4.97 -18.63
C GLY A 90 1.81 4.83 -17.10
N GLY A 91 2.55 3.86 -16.58
CA GLY A 91 2.68 3.60 -15.14
C GLY A 91 3.97 4.08 -14.51
N ALA A 92 4.68 5.02 -15.11
CA ALA A 92 6.02 5.40 -14.65
C ALA A 92 6.09 5.83 -13.18
N VAL A 93 5.24 6.77 -12.76
CA VAL A 93 5.24 7.24 -11.37
C VAL A 93 4.47 6.27 -10.48
N TYR A 94 3.28 5.80 -10.89
CA TYR A 94 2.55 4.80 -10.12
C TYR A 94 3.41 3.56 -9.82
N GLY A 95 3.99 2.95 -10.86
CA GLY A 95 4.89 1.83 -10.70
C GLY A 95 6.06 2.17 -9.77
N GLY A 96 6.71 3.33 -9.97
CA GLY A 96 7.78 3.81 -9.10
C GLY A 96 7.37 3.91 -7.64
N THR A 97 6.16 4.44 -7.33
CA THR A 97 5.66 4.48 -5.95
C THR A 97 5.44 3.08 -5.35
N LYS A 98 4.98 2.12 -6.17
CA LYS A 98 4.74 0.74 -5.72
C LYS A 98 6.03 -0.08 -5.58
N TRP A 99 7.07 0.22 -6.37
CA TRP A 99 8.43 -0.28 -6.15
C TRP A 99 9.01 0.27 -4.85
N PHE A 100 8.88 1.58 -4.59
CA PHE A 100 9.31 2.20 -3.34
C PHE A 100 8.70 1.50 -2.13
N VAL A 101 7.38 1.28 -2.13
CA VAL A 101 6.70 0.62 -1.01
C VAL A 101 7.28 -0.77 -0.73
N ARG A 102 7.57 -1.56 -1.76
CA ARG A 102 8.17 -2.89 -1.58
C ARG A 102 9.56 -2.82 -0.95
N ASP A 103 10.44 -1.98 -1.51
CA ASP A 103 11.79 -1.80 -0.99
C ASP A 103 11.76 -1.32 0.46
N PHE A 104 10.99 -0.27 0.74
CA PHE A 104 10.85 0.31 2.06
C PHE A 104 10.38 -0.71 3.12
N MET A 105 9.39 -1.52 2.79
CA MET A 105 8.85 -2.53 3.70
C MET A 105 9.84 -3.68 3.95
N GLU A 106 10.61 -4.08 2.95
CA GLU A 106 11.65 -5.11 3.13
C GLU A 106 12.80 -4.58 3.98
N VAL A 107 13.23 -3.32 3.77
CA VAL A 107 14.24 -2.68 4.63
C VAL A 107 13.75 -2.59 6.08
N LEU A 108 12.51 -2.15 6.31
CA LEU A 108 11.92 -2.12 7.66
C LEU A 108 11.93 -3.50 8.33
N ARG A 109 11.60 -4.57 7.58
CA ARG A 109 11.67 -5.94 8.07
C ARG A 109 13.09 -6.35 8.48
N MET A 110 14.08 -6.02 7.62
CA MET A 110 15.49 -6.36 7.89
C MET A 110 16.02 -5.61 9.10
N GLU A 111 15.76 -4.31 9.19
CA GLU A 111 16.17 -3.48 10.33
C GLU A 111 15.50 -3.94 11.62
N SER A 112 14.20 -4.24 11.61
CA SER A 112 13.49 -4.82 12.75
C SER A 112 14.13 -6.11 13.27
N ALA A 113 14.53 -7.00 12.37
CA ALA A 113 15.21 -8.23 12.74
C ALA A 113 16.60 -7.99 13.34
N MET A 114 17.36 -7.04 12.76
CA MET A 114 18.71 -6.67 13.24
C MET A 114 18.67 -5.99 14.63
N GLU A 115 17.65 -5.17 14.87
CA GLU A 115 17.48 -4.41 16.10
C GLU A 115 16.69 -5.16 17.19
N GLY A 116 16.10 -6.33 16.85
CA GLY A 116 15.32 -7.13 17.78
C GLY A 116 14.02 -6.48 18.24
N THR A 117 13.41 -5.68 17.36
CA THR A 117 12.13 -5.00 17.63
C THR A 117 10.91 -5.88 17.35
N ASN A 118 11.08 -7.01 16.65
CA ASN A 118 10.04 -7.98 16.29
C ASN A 118 8.82 -7.38 15.53
N ILE A 119 9.06 -6.29 14.79
CA ILE A 119 8.02 -5.68 13.96
C ILE A 119 7.86 -6.51 12.70
N ARG A 120 6.67 -7.05 12.48
CA ARG A 120 6.32 -7.77 11.25
C ARG A 120 5.95 -6.80 10.14
N THR A 121 6.26 -7.17 8.91
CA THR A 121 5.85 -6.41 7.73
C THR A 121 5.13 -7.31 6.74
N THR A 122 4.10 -6.80 6.09
CA THR A 122 3.40 -7.50 5.00
C THR A 122 3.10 -6.52 3.87
N THR A 123 3.55 -6.87 2.67
CA THR A 123 3.26 -6.11 1.45
C THR A 123 2.31 -6.90 0.57
N ILE A 124 1.10 -6.38 0.37
CA ILE A 124 0.12 -6.97 -0.54
C ILE A 124 0.33 -6.38 -1.94
N LEU A 125 0.37 -7.22 -2.96
CA LEU A 125 0.56 -6.84 -4.35
C LEU A 125 -0.70 -7.21 -5.18
N PRO A 126 -1.74 -6.38 -5.17
CA PRO A 126 -2.94 -6.62 -5.96
C PRO A 126 -2.69 -6.49 -7.46
N ALA A 127 -3.37 -7.32 -8.25
CA ALA A 127 -3.57 -7.11 -9.67
C ALA A 127 -4.92 -6.37 -9.92
N ALA A 128 -5.77 -6.78 -10.86
CA ALA A 128 -7.03 -6.11 -11.13
C ALA A 128 -8.08 -6.43 -10.05
N ILE A 129 -8.32 -5.49 -9.16
CA ILE A 129 -9.31 -5.57 -8.07
C ILE A 129 -10.36 -4.48 -8.28
N ASN A 130 -11.63 -4.83 -8.33
CA ASN A 130 -12.74 -3.89 -8.55
C ASN A 130 -12.94 -2.97 -7.35
N THR A 131 -12.35 -1.79 -7.44
CA THR A 131 -12.42 -0.72 -6.43
C THR A 131 -12.61 0.62 -7.14
N GLU A 132 -12.71 1.70 -6.39
CA GLU A 132 -12.79 3.06 -6.92
C GLU A 132 -11.44 3.60 -7.45
N LEU A 133 -10.37 2.80 -7.44
CA LEU A 133 -9.03 3.22 -7.85
C LEU A 133 -8.99 3.76 -9.29
N LEU A 134 -9.76 3.17 -10.21
CA LEU A 134 -9.88 3.64 -11.59
C LEU A 134 -10.45 5.06 -11.68
N ASN A 135 -11.27 5.49 -10.72
CA ASN A 135 -11.85 6.84 -10.70
C ASN A 135 -10.78 7.93 -10.51
N THR A 136 -9.56 7.56 -10.11
CA THR A 136 -8.43 8.49 -9.97
C THR A 136 -7.74 8.80 -11.30
N ILE A 137 -8.05 8.07 -12.38
CA ILE A 137 -7.43 8.24 -13.70
C ILE A 137 -8.11 9.39 -14.42
N SER A 138 -7.38 10.48 -14.63
CA SER A 138 -7.85 11.68 -15.29
C SER A 138 -7.72 11.64 -16.84
N GLN A 139 -6.89 10.71 -17.37
CA GLN A 139 -6.65 10.50 -18.80
C GLN A 139 -7.68 9.53 -19.37
N LYS A 140 -8.58 10.02 -20.21
CA LYS A 140 -9.72 9.23 -20.71
C LYS A 140 -9.30 7.95 -21.44
N GLU A 141 -8.36 8.02 -22.37
CA GLU A 141 -7.91 6.86 -23.14
C GLU A 141 -7.29 5.77 -22.23
N THR A 142 -6.54 6.20 -21.23
CA THR A 142 -5.95 5.28 -20.23
C THR A 142 -7.05 4.66 -19.36
N LEU A 143 -8.02 5.46 -18.93
CA LEU A 143 -9.17 4.97 -18.17
C LEU A 143 -9.96 3.91 -18.96
N ASP A 144 -10.31 4.21 -20.23
CA ASP A 144 -11.10 3.29 -21.08
C ASP A 144 -10.37 1.94 -21.28
N GLN A 145 -9.04 1.97 -21.48
CA GLN A 145 -8.22 0.77 -21.62
C GLN A 145 -8.17 -0.05 -20.32
N MET A 146 -7.96 0.61 -19.19
CA MET A 146 -7.92 -0.06 -17.89
C MET A 146 -9.29 -0.59 -17.50
N GLN A 147 -10.36 0.18 -17.71
CA GLN A 147 -11.72 -0.24 -17.44
C GLN A 147 -12.05 -1.54 -18.19
N SER A 148 -11.72 -1.62 -19.49
CA SER A 148 -11.92 -2.85 -20.29
C SER A 148 -11.19 -4.07 -19.69
N THR A 149 -10.02 -3.86 -19.10
CA THR A 149 -9.29 -4.95 -18.43
C THR A 149 -10.00 -5.37 -17.13
N TYR A 150 -10.42 -4.41 -16.32
CA TYR A 150 -11.11 -4.68 -15.06
C TYR A 150 -12.48 -5.32 -15.28
N ASP A 151 -13.23 -4.90 -16.31
CA ASP A 151 -14.51 -5.51 -16.69
C ASP A 151 -14.35 -6.98 -17.10
N ARG A 152 -13.22 -7.31 -17.75
CA ARG A 152 -12.93 -8.67 -18.19
C ARG A 152 -12.47 -9.61 -17.08
N CYS A 153 -11.67 -9.14 -16.14
CA CYS A 153 -11.01 -10.01 -15.18
C CYS A 153 -11.00 -9.50 -13.73
N GLY A 154 -11.48 -8.29 -13.44
CA GLY A 154 -11.44 -7.74 -12.09
C GLY A 154 -12.22 -8.59 -11.07
N ILE A 155 -11.64 -8.77 -9.88
CA ILE A 155 -12.24 -9.53 -8.78
C ILE A 155 -12.62 -8.64 -7.60
N SER A 156 -13.48 -9.17 -6.71
CA SER A 156 -13.94 -8.45 -5.51
C SER A 156 -12.79 -8.08 -4.58
N PRO A 157 -12.80 -6.87 -3.96
CA PRO A 157 -11.86 -6.45 -2.91
C PRO A 157 -11.86 -7.36 -1.68
N ASP A 158 -12.89 -8.16 -1.44
CA ASP A 158 -12.95 -9.14 -0.36
C ASP A 158 -11.80 -10.16 -0.44
N ARG A 159 -11.25 -10.39 -1.65
CA ARG A 159 -10.08 -11.28 -1.83
C ARG A 159 -8.85 -10.68 -1.18
N ILE A 160 -8.69 -9.36 -1.26
CA ILE A 160 -7.59 -8.64 -0.60
C ILE A 160 -7.83 -8.60 0.91
N ALA A 161 -9.06 -8.28 1.34
CA ALA A 161 -9.41 -8.26 2.77
C ALA A 161 -9.14 -9.61 3.45
N SER A 162 -9.44 -10.73 2.78
CA SER A 162 -9.15 -12.08 3.27
C SER A 162 -7.66 -12.34 3.46
N VAL A 163 -6.81 -11.84 2.56
CA VAL A 163 -5.35 -11.98 2.65
C VAL A 163 -4.80 -11.11 3.78
N VAL A 164 -5.31 -9.89 3.95
CA VAL A 164 -4.94 -9.01 5.07
C VAL A 164 -5.30 -9.69 6.40
N ALA A 165 -6.52 -10.21 6.54
CA ALA A 165 -6.95 -10.95 7.73
C ALA A 165 -6.09 -12.19 8.00
N PHE A 166 -5.72 -12.95 6.95
CA PHE A 166 -4.81 -14.08 7.05
C PHE A 166 -3.43 -13.64 7.58
N ALA A 167 -2.85 -12.57 7.04
CA ALA A 167 -1.55 -12.07 7.47
C ALA A 167 -1.56 -11.59 8.93
N ILE A 168 -2.61 -10.90 9.36
CA ILE A 168 -2.78 -10.46 10.75
C ILE A 168 -2.87 -11.66 11.69
N GLY A 169 -3.60 -12.70 11.30
CA GLY A 169 -3.85 -13.90 12.12
C GLY A 169 -2.66 -14.86 12.27
N GLN A 170 -1.51 -14.58 11.64
CA GLN A 170 -0.33 -15.42 11.80
C GLN A 170 0.33 -15.22 13.17
N PRO A 171 1.00 -16.26 13.72
CA PRO A 171 1.78 -16.15 14.95
C PRO A 171 2.81 -15.01 14.91
N GLU A 172 3.10 -14.42 16.08
CA GLU A 172 3.98 -13.23 16.19
C GLU A 172 5.44 -13.50 15.79
N ASP A 173 5.87 -14.75 15.83
CA ASP A 173 7.22 -15.20 15.45
C ASP A 173 7.39 -15.42 13.94
N SER A 174 6.33 -15.17 13.15
CA SER A 174 6.35 -15.34 11.69
C SER A 174 5.82 -14.11 10.96
N THR A 175 6.42 -13.79 9.82
CA THR A 175 5.97 -12.70 8.93
C THR A 175 5.63 -13.22 7.54
N ILE A 176 4.55 -12.72 6.96
CA ILE A 176 4.23 -12.89 5.55
C ILE A 176 4.79 -11.68 4.82
N GLY A 177 5.99 -11.77 4.26
CA GLY A 177 6.70 -10.62 3.67
C GLY A 177 5.97 -10.00 2.48
N GLU A 178 5.67 -10.80 1.45
CA GLU A 178 4.93 -10.35 0.26
C GLU A 178 3.88 -11.37 -0.16
N VAL A 179 2.72 -10.87 -0.62
CA VAL A 179 1.67 -11.71 -1.20
C VAL A 179 1.13 -11.05 -2.47
N THR A 180 1.26 -11.72 -3.60
CA THR A 180 0.63 -11.30 -4.85
C THR A 180 -0.76 -11.93 -4.98
N VAL A 181 -1.77 -11.11 -5.22
CA VAL A 181 -3.17 -11.53 -5.32
C VAL A 181 -3.81 -10.91 -6.55
N GLY A 182 -4.39 -11.74 -7.38
CA GLY A 182 -5.08 -11.26 -8.58
C GLY A 182 -5.99 -12.29 -9.21
N PRO A 183 -6.72 -11.87 -10.25
CA PRO A 183 -7.58 -12.77 -11.00
C PRO A 183 -6.78 -13.92 -11.63
N ALA A 184 -7.29 -15.14 -11.53
CA ALA A 184 -6.64 -16.32 -12.10
C ALA A 184 -6.53 -16.26 -13.65
N ASN A 185 -7.37 -15.45 -14.28
CA ASN A 185 -7.43 -15.26 -15.74
C ASN A 185 -6.72 -13.97 -16.22
N GLN A 186 -6.02 -13.25 -15.33
CA GLN A 186 -5.23 -12.08 -15.73
C GLN A 186 -3.75 -12.45 -15.88
N PRO A 187 -3.15 -12.33 -17.08
CA PRO A 187 -1.69 -12.43 -17.26
C PRO A 187 -1.01 -11.11 -16.87
N TRP A 188 -0.48 -11.03 -15.66
CA TRP A 188 0.28 -9.87 -15.18
C TRP A 188 1.79 -10.09 -15.19
#